data_80045f048ce273e49826a6fbc7e4c93e
#
_entry.id   80045f048ce273e49826a6fbc7e4c93e
#
_cell.length_a   1.000
_cell.length_b   1.000
_cell.length_c   1.000
_cell.angle_alpha   90.00
_cell.angle_beta   90.00
_cell.angle_gamma   90.00
#
_symmetry.space_group_name_H-M   'P 1'
#
loop_
_entity.id
_entity.type
_entity.pdbx_description
1 polymer ?
#
loop_
_entity_poly.entity_id
_entity_poly.type
_entity_poly.pdbx_seq_one_letter_code
_entity_poly.pdbx_strand_id
1 'polypeptide(L)'
;FSATMPEPIRRITKRFMNNPQEVKIKVNNDNAPDIEQNCWYVQGFRKNDALLRFLEVEDFDAAIIFTRTKTGTLDVTELLEKHGFRAAALNGDMTQQLREQTLDRLRNGSLDIVVATDVAARGIDIERISLVVNYDIPLDAESYVHRIGRTGRAGRSGRALLFVEPRERRLLRNIEHLMKKPINEVELPNHEVLQACRRKKFQDKITKQLEHHDLEMYRSLLEDLFTADQDQEDIAAAMLMLLQGKQKLILPPDPPMDKRRRDRNDRGDRRENPRSAERRGERKGYGNPQPMDLYRIEVGRADGVE
;
A
#
# COMPACT_ATOMS: atom_id res chain seq x y z
N PHE A 1 14.27 23.64 8.77
CA PHE A 1 14.97 22.36 8.90
C PHE A 1 14.35 21.37 7.94
N SER A 2 15.14 20.72 7.07
CA SER A 2 14.69 19.71 6.11
C SER A 2 15.80 18.70 5.85
N ALA A 3 15.45 17.47 5.51
CA ALA A 3 16.41 16.46 5.07
C ALA A 3 16.90 16.72 3.64
N THR A 4 16.16 17.50 2.86
CA THR A 4 16.46 17.87 1.48
C THR A 4 16.49 19.39 1.33
N MET A 5 17.35 19.92 0.45
CA MET A 5 17.43 21.33 0.11
C MET A 5 17.44 21.51 -1.42
N PRO A 6 16.27 21.39 -2.07
CA PRO A 6 16.14 21.57 -3.52
C PRO A 6 16.58 22.97 -3.96
N GLU A 7 17.07 23.08 -5.19
CA GLU A 7 17.55 24.34 -5.74
C GLU A 7 16.50 25.49 -5.69
N PRO A 8 15.20 25.26 -5.94
CA PRO A 8 14.20 26.32 -5.78
C PRO A 8 14.13 26.87 -4.35
N ILE A 9 14.21 26.00 -3.33
CA ILE A 9 14.20 26.41 -1.92
C ILE A 9 15.47 27.18 -1.58
N ARG A 10 16.62 26.75 -2.08
CA ARG A 10 17.89 27.46 -1.92
C ARG A 10 17.84 28.88 -2.50
N ARG A 11 17.18 29.08 -3.65
CA ARG A 11 16.95 30.40 -4.25
C ARG A 11 16.05 31.28 -3.37
N ILE A 12 14.96 30.70 -2.84
CA ILE A 12 14.08 31.41 -1.90
C ILE A 12 14.85 31.83 -0.65
N THR A 13 15.61 30.93 -0.05
CA THR A 13 16.42 31.21 1.14
C THR A 13 17.41 32.37 0.89
N LYS A 14 18.12 32.34 -0.25
CA LYS A 14 19.05 33.45 -0.61
C LYS A 14 18.31 34.77 -0.84
N ARG A 15 17.07 34.78 -1.28
CA ARG A 15 16.29 35.99 -1.55
C ARG A 15 15.69 36.61 -0.30
N PHE A 16 15.27 35.80 0.66
CA PHE A 16 14.47 36.24 1.81
C PHE A 16 15.25 36.28 3.13
N MET A 17 16.42 35.65 3.21
CA MET A 17 17.24 35.62 4.41
C MET A 17 18.51 36.44 4.24
N ASN A 18 18.88 37.21 5.24
CA ASN A 18 20.10 37.97 5.27
C ASN A 18 21.25 37.08 5.77
N ASN A 19 22.21 36.79 4.89
CA ASN A 19 23.43 36.07 5.20
C ASN A 19 23.23 34.77 6.01
N PRO A 20 22.34 33.82 5.56
CA PRO A 20 22.05 32.64 6.33
C PRO A 20 23.24 31.70 6.42
N GLN A 21 23.49 31.16 7.62
CA GLN A 21 24.45 30.08 7.80
C GLN A 21 23.82 28.75 7.44
N GLU A 22 24.46 28.00 6.53
CA GLU A 22 24.03 26.64 6.17
C GLU A 22 24.77 25.64 7.07
N VAL A 23 24.02 25.00 7.98
CA VAL A 23 24.54 23.91 8.79
C VAL A 23 24.12 22.59 8.13
N LYS A 24 25.10 21.85 7.64
CA LYS A 24 24.90 20.56 6.96
C LYS A 24 25.39 19.43 7.86
N ILE A 25 24.47 18.64 8.38
CA ILE A 25 24.80 17.46 9.14
C ILE A 25 25.13 16.34 8.14
N LYS A 26 26.37 15.84 8.20
CA LYS A 26 26.76 14.65 7.44
C LYS A 26 26.05 13.45 8.08
N VAL A 27 25.19 12.79 7.33
CA VAL A 27 24.63 11.49 7.75
C VAL A 27 25.77 10.48 7.66
N ASN A 28 26.25 10.01 8.81
CA ASN A 28 27.12 8.85 8.85
C ASN A 28 26.26 7.65 8.47
N ASN A 29 26.75 6.77 7.61
CA ASN A 29 26.02 5.57 7.17
C ASN A 29 25.60 4.67 8.33
N ASP A 30 26.30 4.73 9.46
CA ASP A 30 26.03 3.96 10.68
C ASP A 30 24.70 4.40 11.39
N ASN A 31 24.18 5.60 11.08
CA ASN A 31 22.95 6.15 11.65
C ASN A 31 21.82 6.29 10.60
N ALA A 32 21.99 5.75 9.40
CA ALA A 32 20.91 5.75 8.43
C ALA A 32 19.77 4.85 8.94
N PRO A 33 18.50 5.27 8.82
CA PRO A 33 17.37 4.42 9.22
C PRO A 33 17.44 3.08 8.46
N ASP A 34 17.37 1.98 9.21
CA ASP A 34 17.26 0.64 8.62
C ASP A 34 15.83 0.42 8.14
N ILE A 35 15.58 0.76 6.86
CA ILE A 35 14.27 0.62 6.23
C ILE A 35 14.39 -0.37 5.08
N GLU A 36 13.76 -1.52 5.25
CA GLU A 36 13.55 -2.48 4.17
C GLU A 36 12.54 -1.90 3.17
N GLN A 37 12.93 -1.79 1.89
CA GLN A 37 12.11 -1.17 0.86
C GLN A 37 11.74 -2.20 -0.20
N ASN A 38 10.44 -2.39 -0.36
CA ASN A 38 9.87 -3.33 -1.29
C ASN A 38 8.87 -2.65 -2.23
N CYS A 39 8.73 -3.13 -3.47
CA CYS A 39 7.71 -2.67 -4.39
C CYS A 39 6.93 -3.86 -4.96
N TRP A 40 5.65 -3.62 -5.22
CA TRP A 40 4.78 -4.54 -5.92
C TRP A 40 4.20 -3.89 -7.17
N TYR A 41 4.38 -4.55 -8.33
CA TYR A 41 3.78 -4.07 -9.57
C TYR A 41 2.31 -4.49 -9.64
N VAL A 42 1.44 -3.51 -9.85
CA VAL A 42 -0.01 -3.73 -9.99
C VAL A 42 -0.29 -4.53 -11.26
N GLN A 43 -0.54 -5.83 -11.10
CA GLN A 43 -0.79 -6.76 -12.19
C GLN A 43 -1.92 -7.71 -11.81
N GLY A 44 -2.99 -7.74 -12.62
CA GLY A 44 -4.05 -8.74 -12.50
C GLY A 44 -4.99 -8.60 -11.29
N PHE A 45 -4.52 -8.06 -10.18
CA PHE A 45 -5.30 -7.77 -8.98
C PHE A 45 -5.56 -6.28 -8.83
N ARG A 46 -6.66 -5.94 -8.17
CA ARG A 46 -6.96 -4.57 -7.78
C ARG A 46 -6.04 -4.15 -6.63
N LYS A 47 -5.63 -2.88 -6.60
CA LYS A 47 -4.81 -2.34 -5.50
C LYS A 47 -5.40 -2.62 -4.12
N ASN A 48 -6.73 -2.55 -3.99
CA ASN A 48 -7.44 -2.80 -2.75
C ASN A 48 -7.25 -4.23 -2.24
N ASP A 49 -7.41 -5.21 -3.14
CA ASP A 49 -7.25 -6.63 -2.79
C ASP A 49 -5.80 -6.94 -2.40
N ALA A 50 -4.85 -6.34 -3.12
CA ALA A 50 -3.43 -6.46 -2.82
C ALA A 50 -3.08 -5.83 -1.47
N LEU A 51 -3.61 -4.64 -1.17
CA LEU A 51 -3.39 -3.97 0.11
C LEU A 51 -3.83 -4.85 1.28
N LEU A 52 -5.04 -5.43 1.19
CA LEU A 52 -5.57 -6.31 2.24
C LEU A 52 -4.69 -7.54 2.44
N ARG A 53 -4.20 -8.17 1.34
CA ARG A 53 -3.33 -9.34 1.40
C ARG A 53 -1.98 -9.01 2.06
N PHE A 54 -1.35 -7.91 1.69
CA PHE A 54 -0.09 -7.49 2.31
C PHE A 54 -0.27 -7.18 3.79
N LEU A 55 -1.29 -6.40 4.17
CA LEU A 55 -1.56 -6.06 5.57
C LEU A 55 -1.92 -7.28 6.42
N GLU A 56 -2.50 -8.30 5.84
CA GLU A 56 -2.84 -9.52 6.56
C GLU A 56 -1.62 -10.38 6.89
N VAL A 57 -0.65 -10.43 5.97
CA VAL A 57 0.58 -11.23 6.10
C VAL A 57 1.67 -10.49 6.87
N GLU A 58 1.73 -9.16 6.69
CA GLU A 58 2.71 -8.32 7.36
C GLU A 58 2.49 -8.27 8.87
N ASP A 59 3.57 -8.36 9.61
CA ASP A 59 3.58 -8.12 11.05
C ASP A 59 4.05 -6.70 11.31
N PHE A 60 3.18 -5.87 11.87
CA PHE A 60 3.47 -4.46 12.15
C PHE A 60 2.80 -3.98 13.43
N ASP A 61 3.46 -3.08 14.14
CA ASP A 61 2.92 -2.44 15.34
C ASP A 61 1.90 -1.36 14.97
N ALA A 62 2.29 -0.47 14.05
CA ALA A 62 1.41 0.52 13.43
C ALA A 62 1.85 0.78 11.98
N ALA A 63 0.89 1.15 11.14
CA ALA A 63 1.13 1.48 9.74
C ALA A 63 0.62 2.86 9.35
N ILE A 64 1.31 3.49 8.41
CA ILE A 64 0.82 4.66 7.69
C ILE A 64 0.70 4.33 6.20
N ILE A 65 -0.47 4.60 5.62
CA ILE A 65 -0.76 4.36 4.21
C ILE A 65 -0.91 5.70 3.50
N PHE A 66 -0.11 5.92 2.47
CA PHE A 66 -0.14 7.15 1.70
C PHE A 66 -1.00 7.01 0.45
N THR A 67 -2.00 7.89 0.32
CA THR A 67 -2.83 8.06 -0.88
C THR A 67 -2.61 9.46 -1.47
N ARG A 68 -2.87 9.59 -2.77
CA ARG A 68 -2.67 10.84 -3.50
C ARG A 68 -3.75 11.88 -3.19
N THR A 69 -4.98 11.44 -2.92
CA THR A 69 -6.15 12.30 -2.78
C THR A 69 -6.82 12.17 -1.42
N LYS A 70 -7.54 13.21 -0.99
CA LYS A 70 -8.36 13.18 0.22
C LYS A 70 -9.45 12.11 0.14
N THR A 71 -10.14 12.00 -0.99
CA THR A 71 -11.14 10.95 -1.22
C THR A 71 -10.52 9.57 -1.10
N GLY A 72 -9.34 9.35 -1.69
CA GLY A 72 -8.60 8.09 -1.54
C GLY A 72 -8.28 7.73 -0.10
N THR A 73 -8.08 8.73 0.81
CA THR A 73 -7.91 8.42 2.24
C THR A 73 -9.18 7.83 2.84
N LEU A 74 -10.35 8.36 2.47
CA LEU A 74 -11.64 7.87 2.96
C LEU A 74 -11.97 6.50 2.41
N ASP A 75 -11.83 6.30 1.08
CA ASP A 75 -12.14 5.05 0.39
C ASP A 75 -11.30 3.88 0.94
N VAL A 76 -9.99 4.11 1.12
CA VAL A 76 -9.08 3.08 1.67
C VAL A 76 -9.37 2.84 3.15
N THR A 77 -9.70 3.87 3.93
CA THR A 77 -10.06 3.69 5.35
C THR A 77 -11.33 2.86 5.47
N GLU A 78 -12.39 3.18 4.73
CA GLU A 78 -13.64 2.42 4.74
C GLU A 78 -13.42 0.95 4.33
N LEU A 79 -12.58 0.71 3.32
CA LEU A 79 -12.17 -0.64 2.92
C LEU A 79 -11.54 -1.40 4.09
N LEU A 80 -10.60 -0.78 4.79
CA LEU A 80 -9.87 -1.40 5.89
C LEU A 80 -10.79 -1.72 7.08
N GLU A 81 -11.67 -0.77 7.46
CA GLU A 81 -12.65 -0.95 8.53
C GLU A 81 -13.63 -2.09 8.23
N LYS A 82 -14.11 -2.20 6.98
CA LYS A 82 -14.96 -3.31 6.53
C LYS A 82 -14.30 -4.68 6.69
N HIS A 83 -12.96 -4.71 6.59
CA HIS A 83 -12.17 -5.94 6.76
C HIS A 83 -11.64 -6.13 8.18
N GLY A 84 -12.07 -5.30 9.14
CA GLY A 84 -11.79 -5.46 10.56
C GLY A 84 -10.46 -4.84 11.02
N PHE A 85 -9.81 -4.03 10.19
CA PHE A 85 -8.65 -3.26 10.62
C PHE A 85 -9.09 -2.01 11.39
N ARG A 86 -8.35 -1.66 12.44
CA ARG A 86 -8.53 -0.41 13.18
C ARG A 86 -7.83 0.72 12.43
N ALA A 87 -8.52 1.31 11.47
CA ALA A 87 -8.00 2.34 10.58
C ALA A 87 -8.70 3.70 10.80
N ALA A 88 -8.02 4.80 10.46
CA ALA A 88 -8.61 6.13 10.37
C ALA A 88 -7.98 6.95 9.24
N ALA A 89 -8.78 7.79 8.58
CA ALA A 89 -8.29 8.75 7.60
C ALA A 89 -7.64 9.97 8.28
N LEU A 90 -6.58 10.50 7.64
CA LEU A 90 -5.93 11.73 8.04
C LEU A 90 -5.72 12.61 6.81
N ASN A 91 -6.52 13.66 6.67
CA ASN A 91 -6.46 14.56 5.52
C ASN A 91 -6.60 16.03 5.95
N GLY A 92 -6.46 16.95 4.99
CA GLY A 92 -6.43 18.39 5.27
C GLY A 92 -7.77 19.01 5.65
N ASP A 93 -8.89 18.28 5.57
CA ASP A 93 -10.23 18.80 5.92
C ASP A 93 -10.57 18.57 7.41
N MET A 94 -9.71 17.82 8.12
CA MET A 94 -9.87 17.58 9.54
C MET A 94 -9.51 18.81 10.36
N THR A 95 -10.27 19.05 11.44
CA THR A 95 -9.88 20.03 12.45
C THR A 95 -8.60 19.61 13.15
N GLN A 96 -7.84 20.56 13.67
CA GLN A 96 -6.58 20.26 14.39
C GLN A 96 -6.84 19.33 15.58
N GLN A 97 -7.93 19.54 16.30
CA GLN A 97 -8.33 18.70 17.43
C GLN A 97 -8.55 17.24 17.03
N LEU A 98 -9.31 16.99 15.95
CA LEU A 98 -9.58 15.64 15.45
C LEU A 98 -8.29 14.97 14.95
N ARG A 99 -7.41 15.76 14.32
CA ARG A 99 -6.09 15.29 13.90
C ARG A 99 -5.26 14.80 15.09
N GLU A 100 -5.17 15.59 16.16
CA GLU A 100 -4.42 15.25 17.36
C GLU A 100 -5.01 14.00 18.04
N GLN A 101 -6.33 13.93 18.20
CA GLN A 101 -7.02 12.75 18.72
C GLN A 101 -6.70 11.48 17.90
N THR A 102 -6.68 11.58 16.57
CA THR A 102 -6.36 10.44 15.70
C THR A 102 -4.90 9.99 15.88
N LEU A 103 -3.98 10.93 15.98
CA LEU A 103 -2.57 10.62 16.22
C LEU A 103 -2.33 10.04 17.63
N ASP A 104 -3.05 10.51 18.64
CA ASP A 104 -2.97 9.95 19.99
C ASP A 104 -3.52 8.52 20.04
N ARG A 105 -4.61 8.24 19.34
CA ARG A 105 -5.13 6.87 19.19
C ARG A 105 -4.13 5.95 18.49
N LEU A 106 -3.40 6.45 17.48
CA LEU A 106 -2.34 5.68 16.82
C LEU A 106 -1.16 5.44 17.79
N ARG A 107 -0.80 6.45 18.59
CA ARG A 107 0.31 6.38 19.55
C ARG A 107 0.03 5.40 20.68
N ASN A 108 -1.18 5.38 21.23
CA ASN A 108 -1.56 4.54 22.36
C ASN A 108 -2.04 3.12 21.96
N GLY A 109 -2.11 2.80 20.65
CA GLY A 109 -2.49 1.47 20.17
C GLY A 109 -3.99 1.21 20.07
N SER A 110 -4.85 2.23 20.27
CA SER A 110 -6.29 2.13 19.99
C SER A 110 -6.59 2.14 18.48
N LEU A 111 -5.63 2.56 17.67
CA LEU A 111 -5.63 2.57 16.21
C LEU A 111 -4.34 1.92 15.71
N ASP A 112 -4.43 1.12 14.65
CA ASP A 112 -3.26 0.45 14.07
C ASP A 112 -2.81 1.09 12.76
N ILE A 113 -3.75 1.66 12.00
CA ILE A 113 -3.48 2.16 10.65
C ILE A 113 -4.01 3.58 10.51
N VAL A 114 -3.18 4.46 9.95
CA VAL A 114 -3.60 5.79 9.49
C VAL A 114 -3.43 5.85 7.98
N VAL A 115 -4.49 6.27 7.26
CA VAL A 115 -4.46 6.52 5.81
C VAL A 115 -4.37 8.03 5.61
N ALA A 116 -3.29 8.51 5.01
CA ALA A 116 -2.98 9.93 4.97
C ALA A 116 -2.58 10.43 3.57
N THR A 117 -2.80 11.73 3.33
CA THR A 117 -2.13 12.46 2.24
C THR A 117 -0.77 13.00 2.71
N ASP A 118 0.12 13.31 1.77
CA ASP A 118 1.44 13.87 2.09
C ASP A 118 1.37 15.09 3.02
N VAL A 119 0.45 16.01 2.74
CA VAL A 119 0.27 17.24 3.54
C VAL A 119 -0.16 16.92 4.96
N ALA A 120 -1.11 16.00 5.11
CA ALA A 120 -1.63 15.61 6.40
C ALA A 120 -0.65 14.77 7.22
N ALA A 121 0.24 14.04 6.58
CA ALA A 121 1.25 13.23 7.25
C ALA A 121 2.49 14.02 7.73
N ARG A 122 2.59 15.31 7.36
CA ARG A 122 3.71 16.14 7.82
C ARG A 122 3.71 16.29 9.34
N GLY A 123 4.88 16.18 9.93
CA GLY A 123 5.06 16.31 11.38
C GLY A 123 4.58 15.11 12.20
N ILE A 124 4.12 14.02 11.58
CA ILE A 124 3.86 12.79 12.33
C ILE A 124 5.20 12.26 12.84
N ASP A 125 5.31 12.16 14.16
CA ASP A 125 6.44 11.58 14.87
C ASP A 125 5.91 10.58 15.89
N ILE A 126 5.77 9.34 15.43
CA ILE A 126 5.25 8.23 16.21
C ILE A 126 6.18 7.04 16.01
N GLU A 127 6.92 6.68 17.05
CA GLU A 127 7.94 5.62 17.01
C GLU A 127 7.37 4.24 16.71
N ARG A 128 6.09 4.05 17.04
CA ARG A 128 5.37 2.79 16.84
C ARG A 128 5.16 2.44 15.36
N ILE A 129 5.30 3.40 14.43
CA ILE A 129 5.12 3.14 13.00
C ILE A 129 6.25 2.26 12.49
N SER A 130 5.96 0.97 12.25
CA SER A 130 6.89 -0.01 11.71
C SER A 130 6.70 -0.29 10.22
N LEU A 131 5.53 0.10 9.64
CA LEU A 131 5.20 -0.10 8.24
C LEU A 131 4.73 1.19 7.57
N VAL A 132 5.30 1.49 6.39
CA VAL A 132 4.84 2.56 5.51
C VAL A 132 4.38 1.95 4.19
N VAL A 133 3.12 2.17 3.81
CA VAL A 133 2.60 1.73 2.52
C VAL A 133 2.37 2.94 1.61
N ASN A 134 3.05 3.00 0.49
CA ASN A 134 2.77 3.94 -0.57
C ASN A 134 1.72 3.31 -1.51
N TYR A 135 0.43 3.43 -1.15
CA TYR A 135 -0.69 2.94 -1.97
C TYR A 135 -0.72 3.64 -3.33
N ASP A 136 -0.40 4.93 -3.35
CA ASP A 136 -0.10 5.69 -4.55
C ASP A 136 1.34 6.16 -4.52
N ILE A 137 2.07 5.91 -5.61
CA ILE A 137 3.45 6.37 -5.78
C ILE A 137 3.49 7.90 -5.73
N PRO A 138 4.43 8.51 -5.01
CA PRO A 138 4.60 9.96 -4.99
C PRO A 138 5.07 10.48 -6.35
N LEU A 139 4.72 11.74 -6.66
CA LEU A 139 5.08 12.37 -7.94
C LEU A 139 6.57 12.71 -8.04
N ASP A 140 7.24 12.87 -6.90
CA ASP A 140 8.66 13.18 -6.81
C ASP A 140 9.37 12.25 -5.82
N ALA A 141 10.65 12.04 -6.06
CA ALA A 141 11.46 11.11 -5.28
C ALA A 141 11.76 11.61 -3.85
N GLU A 142 11.79 12.94 -3.61
CA GLU A 142 11.99 13.50 -2.29
C GLU A 142 10.80 13.22 -1.38
N SER A 143 9.58 13.32 -1.92
CA SER A 143 8.36 12.95 -1.20
C SER A 143 8.39 11.48 -0.77
N TYR A 144 8.94 10.57 -1.60
CA TYR A 144 9.13 9.18 -1.21
C TYR A 144 10.01 9.04 0.04
N VAL A 145 11.15 9.72 0.07
CA VAL A 145 12.08 9.73 1.22
C VAL A 145 11.37 10.24 2.48
N HIS A 146 10.59 11.32 2.36
CA HIS A 146 9.83 11.88 3.47
C HIS A 146 8.73 10.94 3.99
N ARG A 147 8.11 10.16 3.09
CA ARG A 147 7.10 9.16 3.48
C ARG A 147 7.74 8.00 4.22
N ILE A 148 8.77 7.38 3.67
CA ILE A 148 9.42 6.24 4.34
C ILE A 148 10.11 6.63 5.63
N GLY A 149 10.57 7.88 5.76
CA GLY A 149 11.09 8.45 7.01
C GLY A 149 10.05 8.60 8.13
N ARG A 150 8.81 8.11 7.96
CA ARG A 150 7.84 7.95 9.06
C ARG A 150 8.07 6.68 9.85
N THR A 151 8.81 5.71 9.32
CA THR A 151 9.28 4.51 10.01
C THR A 151 10.81 4.51 10.18
N GLY A 152 11.36 3.50 10.82
CA GLY A 152 12.81 3.38 11.04
C GLY A 152 13.35 4.46 11.99
N ARG A 153 12.56 4.90 12.97
CA ARG A 153 12.94 5.95 13.91
C ARG A 153 13.49 5.38 15.21
N ALA A 154 14.24 6.19 15.94
CA ALA A 154 14.83 5.84 17.24
C ALA A 154 15.63 4.53 17.22
N GLY A 155 16.33 4.24 16.11
CA GLY A 155 17.14 3.01 15.97
C GLY A 155 16.34 1.72 15.72
N ARG A 156 15.03 1.82 15.52
CA ARG A 156 14.18 0.67 15.15
C ARG A 156 14.27 0.41 13.64
N SER A 157 14.14 -0.86 13.24
CA SER A 157 13.97 -1.20 11.84
C SER A 157 12.57 -0.84 11.37
N GLY A 158 12.43 -0.51 10.09
CA GLY A 158 11.17 -0.17 9.43
C GLY A 158 11.00 -0.88 8.11
N ARG A 159 9.75 -0.97 7.63
CA ARG A 159 9.44 -1.53 6.31
C ARG A 159 8.64 -0.54 5.49
N ALA A 160 8.95 -0.48 4.20
CA ALA A 160 8.26 0.34 3.23
C ALA A 160 7.81 -0.51 2.05
N LEU A 161 6.53 -0.42 1.70
CA LEU A 161 5.94 -1.08 0.55
C LEU A 161 5.41 -0.04 -0.43
N LEU A 162 5.75 -0.18 -1.71
CA LEU A 162 5.37 0.73 -2.77
C LEU A 162 4.54 0.00 -3.83
N PHE A 163 3.33 0.47 -4.11
CA PHE A 163 2.53 -0.02 -5.23
C PHE A 163 2.83 0.78 -6.49
N VAL A 164 3.16 0.07 -7.57
CA VAL A 164 3.59 0.67 -8.83
C VAL A 164 2.70 0.21 -9.97
N GLU A 165 1.96 1.13 -10.57
CA GLU A 165 1.22 0.84 -11.79
C GLU A 165 2.17 0.79 -13.00
N PRO A 166 1.83 0.05 -14.09
CA PRO A 166 2.68 -0.04 -15.27
C PRO A 166 3.11 1.31 -15.86
N ARG A 167 2.22 2.30 -15.80
CA ARG A 167 2.47 3.69 -16.26
C ARG A 167 3.39 4.50 -15.33
N GLU A 168 3.60 4.02 -14.09
CA GLU A 168 4.36 4.73 -13.05
C GLU A 168 5.82 4.24 -12.93
N ARG A 169 6.26 3.30 -13.78
CA ARG A 169 7.63 2.77 -13.78
C ARG A 169 8.71 3.85 -13.89
N ARG A 170 8.41 4.97 -14.55
CA ARG A 170 9.33 6.11 -14.63
C ARG A 170 9.53 6.79 -13.27
N LEU A 171 8.48 6.93 -12.48
CA LEU A 171 8.55 7.49 -11.13
C LEU A 171 9.38 6.59 -10.22
N LEU A 172 9.18 5.26 -10.30
CA LEU A 172 10.00 4.30 -9.57
C LEU A 172 11.50 4.46 -9.90
N ARG A 173 11.86 4.50 -11.19
CA ARG A 173 13.27 4.70 -11.61
C ARG A 173 13.85 6.00 -11.06
N ASN A 174 13.09 7.08 -10.99
CA ASN A 174 13.54 8.35 -10.41
C ASN A 174 13.80 8.21 -8.90
N ILE A 175 12.96 7.47 -8.19
CA ILE A 175 13.13 7.17 -6.76
C ILE A 175 14.41 6.36 -6.54
N GLU A 176 14.60 5.26 -7.28
CA GLU A 176 15.79 4.41 -7.20
C GLU A 176 17.08 5.18 -7.52
N HIS A 177 17.01 6.08 -8.50
CA HIS A 177 18.16 6.94 -8.86
C HIS A 177 18.53 7.90 -7.72
N LEU A 178 17.55 8.51 -7.07
CA LEU A 178 17.78 9.38 -5.91
C LEU A 178 18.34 8.59 -4.72
N MET A 179 17.78 7.42 -4.44
CA MET A 179 18.18 6.55 -3.33
C MET A 179 19.52 5.83 -3.59
N LYS A 180 19.98 5.81 -4.84
CA LYS A 180 21.15 5.05 -5.30
C LYS A 180 21.10 3.55 -4.92
N LYS A 181 19.90 3.04 -4.78
CA LYS A 181 19.63 1.64 -4.41
C LYS A 181 18.36 1.19 -5.12
N PRO A 182 18.35 -0.01 -5.74
CA PRO A 182 17.15 -0.60 -6.30
C PRO A 182 16.17 -0.93 -5.17
N ILE A 183 14.87 -0.85 -5.47
CA ILE A 183 13.79 -1.28 -4.58
C ILE A 183 13.43 -2.72 -4.94
N ASN A 184 13.41 -3.62 -3.97
CA ASN A 184 13.17 -5.04 -4.20
C ASN A 184 11.73 -5.28 -4.68
N GLU A 185 11.58 -6.03 -5.77
CA GLU A 185 10.26 -6.48 -6.20
C GLU A 185 9.79 -7.63 -5.31
N VAL A 186 8.56 -7.55 -4.80
CA VAL A 186 7.92 -8.60 -4.02
C VAL A 186 6.70 -9.13 -4.76
N GLU A 187 6.43 -10.41 -4.57
CA GLU A 187 5.24 -11.04 -5.10
C GLU A 187 4.04 -10.80 -4.18
N LEU A 188 2.85 -10.74 -4.78
CA LEU A 188 1.61 -10.67 -4.01
C LEU A 188 1.41 -11.97 -3.23
N PRO A 189 1.16 -11.91 -1.91
CA PRO A 189 0.84 -13.10 -1.13
C PRO A 189 -0.31 -13.88 -1.76
N ASN A 190 -0.06 -15.14 -2.10
CA ASN A 190 -1.06 -16.03 -2.69
C ASN A 190 -2.01 -16.57 -1.60
N HIS A 191 -3.05 -17.30 -2.01
CA HIS A 191 -4.03 -17.87 -1.09
C HIS A 191 -3.42 -18.84 -0.07
N GLU A 192 -2.35 -19.54 -0.42
CA GLU A 192 -1.68 -20.50 0.48
C GLU A 192 -0.97 -19.77 1.62
N VAL A 193 -0.23 -18.71 1.29
CA VAL A 193 0.47 -17.84 2.28
C VAL A 193 -0.53 -17.20 3.23
N LEU A 194 -1.64 -16.66 2.69
CA LEU A 194 -2.72 -16.07 3.51
C LEU A 194 -3.33 -17.11 4.44
N GLN A 195 -3.64 -18.30 3.92
CA GLN A 195 -4.23 -19.38 4.69
C GLN A 195 -3.28 -19.86 5.80
N ALA A 196 -1.99 -20.01 5.52
CA ALA A 196 -0.97 -20.34 6.51
C ALA A 196 -0.88 -19.27 7.62
N CYS A 197 -0.88 -17.99 7.23
CA CYS A 197 -0.86 -16.86 8.16
C CYS A 197 -2.11 -16.87 9.08
N ARG A 198 -3.31 -17.07 8.52
CA ARG A 198 -4.56 -17.15 9.28
C ARG A 198 -4.55 -18.31 10.26
N ARG A 199 -4.12 -19.49 9.81
CA ARG A 199 -4.01 -20.69 10.66
C ARG A 199 -3.06 -20.43 11.82
N LYS A 200 -1.88 -19.86 11.57
CA LYS A 200 -0.91 -19.54 12.61
C LYS A 200 -1.48 -18.54 13.63
N LYS A 201 -2.02 -17.41 13.17
CA LYS A 201 -2.64 -16.40 14.06
C LYS A 201 -3.79 -16.98 14.88
N PHE A 202 -4.55 -17.91 14.30
CA PHE A 202 -5.64 -18.59 15.00
C PHE A 202 -5.09 -19.59 16.02
N GLN A 203 -4.07 -20.36 15.67
CA GLN A 203 -3.38 -21.29 16.59
C GLN A 203 -2.78 -20.55 17.79
N ASP A 204 -2.11 -19.42 17.54
CA ASP A 204 -1.52 -18.59 18.62
C ASP A 204 -2.60 -18.08 19.58
N LYS A 205 -3.80 -17.71 19.05
CA LYS A 205 -4.95 -17.33 19.90
C LYS A 205 -5.43 -18.49 20.76
N ILE A 206 -5.57 -19.68 20.19
CA ILE A 206 -5.98 -20.88 20.93
C ILE A 206 -4.95 -21.19 22.01
N THR A 207 -3.65 -21.19 21.67
CA THR A 207 -2.58 -21.48 22.64
C THR A 207 -2.65 -20.54 23.84
N LYS A 208 -2.85 -19.24 23.60
CA LYS A 208 -3.03 -18.26 24.69
C LYS A 208 -4.26 -18.56 25.57
N GLN A 209 -5.36 -19.00 24.96
CA GLN A 209 -6.57 -19.34 25.72
C GLN A 209 -6.42 -20.64 26.53
N LEU A 210 -5.62 -21.60 26.04
CA LEU A 210 -5.34 -22.83 26.79
C LEU A 210 -4.56 -22.58 28.10
N GLU A 211 -3.84 -21.47 28.18
CA GLU A 211 -3.12 -21.03 29.37
C GLU A 211 -3.98 -20.17 30.34
N HIS A 212 -5.23 -19.86 29.93
CA HIS A 212 -6.09 -18.97 30.71
C HIS A 212 -6.62 -19.68 31.98
N HIS A 213 -6.59 -18.99 33.11
CA HIS A 213 -6.97 -19.53 34.42
C HIS A 213 -8.44 -19.98 34.54
N ASP A 214 -9.33 -19.37 33.75
CA ASP A 214 -10.77 -19.70 33.75
C ASP A 214 -11.12 -20.95 32.90
N LEU A 215 -10.15 -21.60 32.25
CA LEU A 215 -10.39 -22.71 31.35
C LEU A 215 -11.16 -23.85 31.99
N GLU A 216 -10.89 -24.12 33.29
CA GLU A 216 -11.55 -25.18 34.04
C GLU A 216 -13.07 -24.95 34.19
N MET A 217 -13.48 -23.71 34.40
CA MET A 217 -14.91 -23.34 34.44
C MET A 217 -15.61 -23.62 33.11
N TYR A 218 -14.92 -23.34 31.99
CA TYR A 218 -15.48 -23.64 30.65
C TYR A 218 -15.49 -25.12 30.33
N ARG A 219 -14.59 -25.94 30.91
CA ARG A 219 -14.64 -27.41 30.79
C ARG A 219 -15.89 -27.97 31.45
N SER A 220 -16.18 -27.56 32.69
CA SER A 220 -17.41 -27.97 33.37
C SER A 220 -18.66 -27.59 32.58
N LEU A 221 -18.68 -26.39 31.98
CA LEU A 221 -19.80 -25.97 31.15
C LEU A 221 -19.96 -26.83 29.88
N LEU A 222 -18.86 -27.33 29.30
CA LEU A 222 -18.91 -28.24 28.13
C LEU A 222 -19.56 -29.57 28.48
N GLU A 223 -19.29 -30.11 29.71
CA GLU A 223 -19.92 -31.37 30.18
C GLU A 223 -21.43 -31.23 30.30
N ASP A 224 -21.91 -30.02 30.68
CA ASP A 224 -23.37 -29.76 30.79
C ASP A 224 -24.05 -29.53 29.41
N LEU A 225 -23.31 -29.01 28.42
CA LEU A 225 -23.87 -28.65 27.12
C LEU A 225 -23.89 -29.77 26.10
N PHE A 226 -23.01 -30.75 26.23
CA PHE A 226 -22.83 -31.82 25.24
C PHE A 226 -23.04 -33.21 25.87
N THR A 227 -23.66 -34.09 25.11
CA THR A 227 -23.90 -35.50 25.54
C THR A 227 -22.69 -36.38 25.23
N ALA A 228 -22.55 -37.50 25.97
CA ALA A 228 -21.44 -38.43 25.77
C ALA A 228 -21.38 -39.10 24.39
N ASP A 229 -22.47 -39.03 23.62
CA ASP A 229 -22.55 -39.59 22.26
C ASP A 229 -22.01 -38.70 21.16
N GLN A 230 -21.63 -37.46 21.50
CA GLN A 230 -21.09 -36.49 20.53
C GLN A 230 -19.57 -36.58 20.45
N ASP A 231 -19.06 -36.62 19.23
CA ASP A 231 -17.62 -36.65 19.00
C ASP A 231 -16.99 -35.29 19.39
N GLN A 232 -15.99 -35.34 20.24
CA GLN A 232 -15.26 -34.12 20.68
C GLN A 232 -14.57 -33.39 19.52
N GLU A 233 -14.13 -34.14 18.49
CA GLU A 233 -13.53 -33.55 17.30
C GLU A 233 -14.57 -32.75 16.48
N ASP A 234 -15.78 -33.28 16.36
CA ASP A 234 -16.88 -32.59 15.66
C ASP A 234 -17.31 -31.32 16.41
N ILE A 235 -17.40 -31.38 17.74
CA ILE A 235 -17.70 -30.21 18.58
C ILE A 235 -16.62 -29.15 18.38
N ALA A 236 -15.33 -29.53 18.44
CA ALA A 236 -14.22 -28.61 18.25
C ALA A 236 -14.24 -28.02 16.84
N ALA A 237 -14.52 -28.81 15.80
CA ALA A 237 -14.65 -28.35 14.43
C ALA A 237 -15.81 -27.34 14.26
N ALA A 238 -16.96 -27.61 14.88
CA ALA A 238 -18.12 -26.73 14.87
C ALA A 238 -17.79 -25.39 15.56
N MET A 239 -17.14 -25.42 16.73
CA MET A 239 -16.66 -24.22 17.43
C MET A 239 -15.68 -23.43 16.57
N LEU A 240 -14.77 -24.10 15.87
CA LEU A 240 -13.82 -23.49 14.95
C LEU A 240 -14.53 -22.77 13.81
N MET A 241 -15.56 -23.37 13.23
CA MET A 241 -16.41 -22.75 12.21
C MET A 241 -17.13 -21.50 12.72
N LEU A 242 -17.59 -21.49 13.95
CA LEU A 242 -18.23 -20.33 14.56
C LEU A 242 -17.23 -19.21 14.87
N LEU A 243 -16.05 -19.55 15.39
CA LEU A 243 -15.02 -18.61 15.82
C LEU A 243 -14.25 -17.95 14.65
N GLN A 244 -14.16 -18.59 13.48
CA GLN A 244 -13.44 -18.02 12.34
C GLN A 244 -14.05 -16.70 11.85
N GLY A 245 -15.33 -16.45 12.09
CA GLY A 245 -16.04 -15.20 11.73
C GLY A 245 -16.00 -14.91 10.23
N LYS A 246 -15.68 -13.64 9.91
CA LYS A 246 -15.60 -13.17 8.51
C LYS A 246 -14.32 -13.64 7.80
N GLN A 247 -13.26 -13.95 8.53
CA GLN A 247 -11.97 -14.40 7.99
C GLN A 247 -11.93 -15.91 7.91
N LYS A 248 -12.33 -16.45 6.76
CA LYS A 248 -12.30 -17.89 6.54
C LYS A 248 -10.88 -18.44 6.64
N LEU A 249 -10.71 -19.53 7.39
CA LEU A 249 -9.43 -20.24 7.53
C LEU A 249 -9.05 -21.04 6.29
N ILE A 250 -10.07 -21.44 5.49
CA ILE A 250 -9.89 -22.14 4.23
C ILE A 250 -10.26 -21.18 3.12
N LEU A 251 -9.32 -20.90 2.23
CA LEU A 251 -9.50 -20.01 1.09
C LEU A 251 -9.61 -20.83 -0.21
N PRO A 252 -10.45 -20.41 -1.15
CA PRO A 252 -10.42 -20.99 -2.50
C PRO A 252 -9.10 -20.61 -3.18
N PRO A 253 -8.62 -21.44 -4.13
CA PRO A 253 -7.44 -21.10 -4.91
C PRO A 253 -7.61 -19.78 -5.67
N ASP A 254 -6.51 -19.06 -5.84
CA ASP A 254 -6.52 -17.82 -6.60
C ASP A 254 -6.95 -18.07 -8.06
N PRO A 255 -7.72 -17.16 -8.66
CA PRO A 255 -8.07 -17.27 -10.07
C PRO A 255 -6.80 -17.27 -10.93
N PRO A 256 -6.76 -18.03 -12.03
CA PRO A 256 -5.60 -18.11 -12.90
C PRO A 256 -5.26 -16.71 -13.43
N MET A 257 -4.02 -16.27 -13.19
CA MET A 257 -3.53 -15.01 -13.74
C MET A 257 -3.41 -15.14 -15.27
N ASP A 258 -4.05 -14.24 -16.00
CA ASP A 258 -3.96 -14.19 -17.45
C ASP A 258 -2.55 -13.77 -17.89
N LYS A 259 -1.69 -14.76 -18.17
CA LYS A 259 -0.29 -14.57 -18.59
C LYS A 259 -0.15 -13.81 -19.91
N ARG A 260 -1.24 -13.67 -20.70
CA ARG A 260 -1.23 -13.03 -22.03
C ARG A 260 -0.95 -11.53 -22.00
N ARG A 261 -1.07 -10.88 -20.83
CA ARG A 261 -0.75 -9.43 -20.69
C ARG A 261 0.75 -9.15 -20.45
N ARG A 262 1.54 -10.13 -19.99
CA ARG A 262 3.00 -9.97 -19.80
C ARG A 262 3.75 -9.78 -21.12
N ASP A 263 3.39 -10.54 -22.16
CA ASP A 263 4.16 -10.53 -23.44
C ASP A 263 3.92 -9.33 -24.35
N ARG A 264 2.81 -8.59 -24.15
CA ARG A 264 2.53 -7.41 -24.99
C ARG A 264 3.28 -6.15 -24.55
N ASN A 265 3.63 -6.02 -23.26
CA ASN A 265 4.32 -4.82 -22.76
C ASN A 265 5.85 -4.91 -22.90
N ASP A 266 6.41 -6.13 -22.97
CA ASP A 266 7.88 -6.31 -23.06
C ASP A 266 8.42 -6.16 -24.50
N ARG A 267 7.53 -6.19 -25.51
CA ARG A 267 7.90 -5.99 -26.93
C ARG A 267 7.95 -4.53 -27.37
N GLY A 268 7.58 -3.58 -26.52
CA GLY A 268 7.52 -2.15 -26.83
C GLY A 268 8.84 -1.39 -26.76
N ASP A 269 9.85 -1.88 -26.06
CA ASP A 269 11.07 -1.11 -25.73
C ASP A 269 12.32 -1.50 -26.55
N ARG A 270 12.18 -2.43 -27.52
CA ARG A 270 13.25 -2.74 -28.49
C ARG A 270 12.91 -2.24 -29.88
N ARG A 271 12.78 -0.94 -30.06
CA ARG A 271 12.96 -0.29 -31.37
C ARG A 271 14.30 0.42 -31.36
N GLU A 272 15.36 -0.33 -31.58
CA GLU A 272 16.59 0.20 -32.18
C GLU A 272 16.27 0.80 -33.53
N ASN A 273 16.72 2.01 -33.70
CA ASN A 273 16.62 2.82 -34.88
C ASN A 273 17.74 2.40 -35.88
N PRO A 274 17.48 1.72 -36.99
CA PRO A 274 18.48 1.62 -38.03
C PRO A 274 18.29 2.79 -39.02
N ARG A 275 19.26 3.69 -38.97
CA ARG A 275 19.50 4.64 -40.08
C ARG A 275 19.93 3.87 -41.33
N SER A 276 19.36 4.32 -42.44
CA SER A 276 19.85 4.24 -43.81
C SER A 276 19.90 2.89 -44.52
N ALA A 277 19.00 2.71 -45.47
CA ALA A 277 19.38 2.30 -46.86
C ALA A 277 18.21 2.55 -47.81
N GLU A 278 18.47 3.40 -48.79
CA GLU A 278 17.66 3.60 -49.97
C GLU A 278 17.45 2.29 -50.74
N ARG A 279 16.19 2.02 -51.11
CA ARG A 279 15.90 1.36 -52.42
C ARG A 279 14.46 1.62 -52.85
N ARG A 280 14.36 2.23 -54.00
CA ARG A 280 13.16 2.38 -54.85
C ARG A 280 12.54 0.99 -55.12
N GLY A 281 11.22 0.90 -54.99
CA GLY A 281 10.40 -0.23 -55.44
C GLY A 281 8.93 0.20 -55.53
N GLU A 282 8.36 0.04 -56.67
CA GLU A 282 7.08 0.49 -57.21
C GLU A 282 5.87 0.28 -56.29
N ARG A 283 5.05 1.35 -56.21
CA ARG A 283 3.73 1.32 -55.57
C ARG A 283 2.69 0.81 -56.58
N LYS A 284 2.08 -0.35 -56.31
CA LYS A 284 0.76 -0.72 -56.84
C LYS A 284 -0.31 -0.10 -55.94
N GLY A 285 -1.18 0.70 -56.57
CA GLY A 285 -2.26 1.39 -55.91
C GLY A 285 -3.38 0.43 -55.47
N TYR A 286 -3.91 0.69 -54.31
CA TYR A 286 -5.23 0.23 -53.85
C TYR A 286 -6.04 1.46 -53.41
N GLY A 287 -7.26 1.48 -53.86
CA GLY A 287 -8.37 2.39 -53.76
C GLY A 287 -8.37 3.51 -52.71
N ASN A 288 -8.77 4.64 -53.19
CA ASN A 288 -9.07 5.87 -52.47
C ASN A 288 -10.16 5.61 -51.40
N PRO A 289 -9.91 5.81 -50.11
CA PRO A 289 -10.99 5.86 -49.13
C PRO A 289 -11.75 7.16 -49.31
N GLN A 290 -13.05 7.07 -49.37
CA GLN A 290 -13.94 8.24 -49.40
C GLN A 290 -13.69 9.13 -48.18
N PRO A 291 -13.73 10.46 -48.29
CA PRO A 291 -13.56 11.34 -47.15
C PRO A 291 -14.71 11.15 -46.18
N MET A 292 -14.40 10.76 -44.93
CA MET A 292 -15.35 10.79 -43.82
C MET A 292 -15.37 12.21 -43.27
N ASP A 293 -16.54 12.83 -43.32
CA ASP A 293 -16.77 14.11 -42.64
C ASP A 293 -16.91 13.90 -41.14
N LEU A 294 -16.06 14.57 -40.37
CA LEU A 294 -16.14 14.59 -38.91
C LEU A 294 -17.17 15.66 -38.51
N TYR A 295 -18.30 15.21 -37.96
CA TYR A 295 -19.27 16.09 -37.33
C TYR A 295 -19.03 16.19 -35.83
N ARG A 296 -18.90 17.43 -35.34
CA ARG A 296 -18.91 17.72 -33.89
C ARG A 296 -20.35 18.06 -33.52
N ILE A 297 -20.96 17.18 -32.68
CA ILE A 297 -22.29 17.42 -32.13
C ILE A 297 -22.11 18.16 -30.81
N GLU A 298 -22.58 19.39 -30.71
CA GLU A 298 -22.69 20.13 -29.45
C GLU A 298 -24.10 19.90 -28.91
N VAL A 299 -24.22 19.00 -27.94
CA VAL A 299 -25.48 18.74 -27.24
C VAL A 299 -25.30 19.18 -25.78
N GLY A 300 -26.13 20.10 -25.30
CA GLY A 300 -26.13 20.61 -23.96
C GLY A 300 -27.38 20.24 -23.19
N ARG A 301 -27.41 20.56 -21.87
CA ARG A 301 -28.56 20.32 -20.99
C ARG A 301 -29.90 20.91 -21.48
N ALA A 302 -29.86 21.90 -22.35
CA ALA A 302 -31.05 22.50 -22.95
C ALA A 302 -31.75 21.58 -23.99
N ASP A 303 -31.07 20.52 -24.46
CA ASP A 303 -31.56 19.61 -25.50
C ASP A 303 -32.10 18.29 -24.94
N GLY A 304 -32.31 18.19 -23.62
CA GLY A 304 -32.97 17.06 -22.97
C GLY A 304 -32.13 15.78 -22.86
N VAL A 305 -30.81 15.90 -22.91
CA VAL A 305 -29.86 14.80 -22.68
C VAL A 305 -29.25 14.99 -21.29
N GLU A 306 -29.57 14.07 -20.34
CA GLU A 306 -28.99 14.02 -18.99
C GLU A 306 -27.60 13.38 -18.98
#